data_ae03787480fd62e815bca0d77a33d996
#
_entry.id   ae03787480fd62e815bca0d77a33d996
#
_cell.length_a   1.000
_cell.length_b   1.000
_cell.length_c   1.000
_cell.angle_alpha   90.00
_cell.angle_beta   90.00
_cell.angle_gamma   90.00
#
_symmetry.space_group_name_H-M   'P 1'
#
loop_
_entity.id
_entity.type
_entity.pdbx_description
1 polymer ?
#
loop_
_entity_poly.entity_id
_entity_poly.type
_entity_poly.pdbx_seq_one_letter_code
_entity_poly.pdbx_strand_id
1 'polypeptide(L)'
;MELPGEGYMLRVIIGEKNRCDGKPLYEWLVLKARECGIAGATVIRGMMGYGANSRIKTASILRLSEDLPVIVEFIDTRDMLEQFFEIIDPVLDDGLVTFEKMHIRMYRGGRSGSRS
;
A
#
# COMPACT_ATOMS: atom_id res chain seq x y z
N MET A 1 10.02 -5.86 16.69
CA MET A 1 10.24 -5.70 15.26
C MET A 1 11.69 -5.39 14.99
N GLU A 2 12.29 -6.14 14.13
CA GLU A 2 13.73 -6.09 13.90
C GLU A 2 14.10 -5.24 12.69
N LEU A 3 13.77 -3.98 12.74
CA LEU A 3 14.19 -3.03 11.73
C LEU A 3 15.14 -2.02 12.34
N PRO A 4 16.19 -1.57 11.66
CA PRO A 4 16.57 -1.86 10.27
C PRO A 4 17.21 -3.22 10.09
N GLY A 5 17.59 -3.46 8.85
CA GLY A 5 18.15 -4.72 8.43
C GLY A 5 17.36 -5.20 7.24
N GLU A 6 17.14 -6.51 7.17
CA GLU A 6 16.37 -7.06 6.08
C GLU A 6 14.89 -6.78 6.29
N GLY A 7 14.26 -6.20 5.30
CA GLY A 7 12.83 -5.94 5.34
C GLY A 7 12.20 -6.29 4.01
N TYR A 8 10.89 -6.06 3.92
CA TYR A 8 10.14 -6.32 2.71
C TYR A 8 9.18 -5.19 2.45
N MET A 9 8.81 -5.04 1.19
CA MET A 9 7.77 -4.11 0.80
C MET A 9 6.67 -4.87 0.09
N LEU A 10 5.46 -4.69 0.54
CA LEU A 10 4.26 -5.19 -0.13
C LEU A 10 3.66 -4.01 -0.85
N ARG A 11 3.60 -4.08 -2.18
CA ARG A 11 3.04 -2.99 -2.98
C ARG A 11 1.73 -3.43 -3.57
N VAL A 12 0.69 -2.64 -3.33
CA VAL A 12 -0.65 -2.92 -3.82
C VAL A 12 -1.04 -1.78 -4.74
N ILE A 13 -1.36 -2.10 -6.00
CA ILE A 13 -1.79 -1.11 -6.98
C ILE A 13 -3.23 -1.37 -7.29
N ILE A 14 -4.08 -0.39 -6.99
CA ILE A 14 -5.53 -0.51 -7.14
C ILE A 14 -6.06 0.77 -7.79
N GLY A 15 -7.36 0.77 -8.09
CA GLY A 15 -7.98 1.97 -8.62
C GLY A 15 -8.42 2.90 -7.51
N GLU A 16 -8.34 4.19 -7.78
CA GLU A 16 -8.67 5.20 -6.78
C GLU A 16 -10.12 5.08 -6.32
N LYS A 17 -11.01 4.62 -7.21
CA LYS A 17 -12.45 4.55 -6.90
C LYS A 17 -12.86 3.27 -6.21
N ASN A 18 -11.96 2.33 -6.04
CA ASN A 18 -12.29 1.12 -5.31
C ASN A 18 -12.64 1.45 -3.87
N ARG A 19 -13.66 0.80 -3.37
CA ARG A 19 -14.16 1.11 -2.02
C ARG A 19 -14.24 -0.15 -1.18
N CYS A 20 -14.18 0.05 0.11
CA CYS A 20 -14.31 -1.04 1.07
C CYS A 20 -14.89 -0.46 2.34
N ASP A 21 -15.98 -1.04 2.82
CA ASP A 21 -16.56 -0.64 4.10
C ASP A 21 -16.91 0.84 4.16
N GLY A 22 -17.41 1.37 3.04
CA GLY A 22 -17.85 2.77 3.00
C GLY A 22 -16.77 3.79 2.83
N LYS A 23 -15.53 3.39 2.60
CA LYS A 23 -14.44 4.34 2.42
C LYS A 23 -13.58 3.91 1.24
N PRO A 24 -12.73 4.79 0.73
CA PRO A 24 -11.80 4.39 -0.34
C PRO A 24 -10.97 3.18 0.10
N LEU A 25 -10.78 2.24 -0.81
CA LEU A 25 -10.04 1.04 -0.47
C LEU A 25 -8.64 1.36 0.01
N TYR A 26 -7.96 2.34 -0.59
CA TYR A 26 -6.60 2.66 -0.16
C TYR A 26 -6.59 3.15 1.29
N GLU A 27 -7.61 3.89 1.70
CA GLU A 27 -7.71 4.34 3.08
C GLU A 27 -7.95 3.16 4.01
N TRP A 28 -8.88 2.28 3.63
CA TRP A 28 -9.17 1.09 4.42
C TRP A 28 -7.91 0.26 4.62
N LEU A 29 -7.10 0.11 3.55
CA LEU A 29 -5.87 -0.68 3.63
C LEU A 29 -4.88 -0.07 4.63
N VAL A 30 -4.71 1.24 4.58
CA VAL A 30 -3.77 1.90 5.50
C VAL A 30 -4.23 1.78 6.94
N LEU A 31 -5.53 1.98 7.18
CA LEU A 31 -6.06 1.87 8.53
C LEU A 31 -5.94 0.43 9.05
N LYS A 32 -6.20 -0.53 8.19
CA LYS A 32 -6.05 -1.94 8.58
C LYS A 32 -4.60 -2.28 8.88
N ALA A 33 -3.67 -1.75 8.10
CA ALA A 33 -2.25 -1.98 8.35
C ALA A 33 -1.84 -1.43 9.72
N ARG A 34 -2.31 -0.24 10.04
CA ARG A 34 -2.01 0.34 11.33
C ARG A 34 -2.59 -0.50 12.46
N GLU A 35 -3.81 -0.97 12.28
CA GLU A 35 -4.46 -1.83 13.25
C GLU A 35 -3.67 -3.13 13.46
N CYS A 36 -3.09 -3.66 12.39
CA CYS A 36 -2.33 -4.91 12.45
C CYS A 36 -0.89 -4.69 12.91
N GLY A 37 -0.47 -3.46 13.15
CA GLY A 37 0.87 -3.18 13.63
C GLY A 37 1.96 -3.18 12.58
N ILE A 38 1.59 -2.98 11.31
CA ILE A 38 2.57 -2.89 10.23
C ILE A 38 3.43 -1.64 10.43
N ALA A 39 4.74 -1.77 10.19
CA ALA A 39 5.70 -0.74 10.52
C ALA A 39 5.53 0.55 9.73
N GLY A 40 5.17 0.46 8.47
CA GLY A 40 4.99 1.66 7.66
C GLY A 40 4.05 1.45 6.50
N ALA A 41 3.37 2.54 6.10
CA ALA A 41 2.45 2.51 4.97
C ALA A 41 2.48 3.86 4.29
N THR A 42 2.45 3.87 2.96
CA THR A 42 2.47 5.08 2.16
C THR A 42 1.51 4.91 1.00
N VAL A 43 0.76 5.96 0.69
CA VAL A 43 -0.14 5.97 -0.46
C VAL A 43 0.38 6.97 -1.47
N ILE A 44 0.50 6.52 -2.72
CA ILE A 44 0.97 7.37 -3.81
C ILE A 44 -0.08 7.32 -4.91
N ARG A 45 -0.49 8.48 -5.40
CA ARG A 45 -1.46 8.55 -6.47
C ARG A 45 -0.73 8.59 -7.80
N GLY A 46 -1.09 7.67 -8.69
CA GLY A 46 -0.50 7.64 -10.02
C GLY A 46 -1.14 8.68 -10.91
N MET A 47 -0.35 9.25 -11.78
CA MET A 47 -0.86 10.26 -12.72
C MET A 47 -1.46 9.60 -13.96
N MET A 48 -1.05 8.36 -14.25
CA MET A 48 -1.45 7.67 -15.46
C MET A 48 -1.08 6.21 -15.33
N GLY A 49 -1.88 5.34 -15.90
CA GLY A 49 -1.51 3.93 -15.89
C GLY A 49 -2.66 3.04 -16.33
N TYR A 50 -2.34 1.77 -16.52
CA TYR A 50 -3.37 0.77 -16.79
C TYR A 50 -2.91 -0.55 -16.18
N GLY A 51 -3.87 -1.41 -15.92
CA GLY A 51 -3.58 -2.70 -15.34
C GLY A 51 -4.28 -3.82 -16.09
N ALA A 52 -4.80 -4.77 -15.36
CA ALA A 52 -5.36 -5.98 -15.93
C ALA A 52 -6.50 -5.73 -16.92
N ASN A 53 -7.23 -4.65 -16.75
CA ASN A 53 -8.33 -4.34 -17.66
C ASN A 53 -7.88 -3.56 -18.90
N SER A 54 -6.58 -3.30 -19.06
CA SER A 54 -5.99 -2.70 -20.25
C SER A 54 -6.44 -1.28 -20.56
N ARG A 55 -7.13 -0.65 -19.64
CA ARG A 55 -7.63 0.70 -19.89
C ARG A 55 -6.64 1.72 -19.31
N ILE A 56 -6.17 2.62 -20.16
CA ILE A 56 -5.26 3.67 -19.73
C ILE A 56 -6.01 4.70 -18.91
N LYS A 57 -5.47 5.05 -17.76
CA LYS A 57 -6.04 6.05 -16.86
C LYS A 57 -5.06 7.16 -16.65
N THR A 58 -5.55 8.39 -16.70
CA THR A 58 -4.68 9.55 -16.67
C THR A 58 -5.35 10.67 -15.86
N ALA A 59 -4.51 11.53 -15.29
CA ALA A 59 -4.99 12.66 -14.49
C ALA A 59 -5.29 13.89 -15.34
N SER A 60 -5.45 13.74 -16.64
CA SER A 60 -5.81 14.85 -17.50
C SER A 60 -7.09 15.52 -17.01
N ILE A 61 -7.17 16.84 -17.18
CA ILE A 61 -8.33 17.59 -16.75
C ILE A 61 -9.61 17.07 -17.40
N LEU A 62 -9.50 16.60 -18.64
CA LEU A 62 -10.65 16.05 -19.36
C LEU A 62 -11.06 14.70 -18.82
N ARG A 63 -10.31 14.16 -17.90
CA ARG A 63 -10.51 12.81 -17.38
C ARG A 63 -10.61 12.79 -15.87
N LEU A 64 -11.16 13.83 -15.28
CA LEU A 64 -11.26 13.93 -13.83
C LEU A 64 -12.08 12.80 -13.22
N SER A 65 -12.97 12.21 -14.00
CA SER A 65 -13.80 11.12 -13.49
C SER A 65 -13.14 9.75 -13.65
N GLU A 66 -11.98 9.69 -14.25
CA GLU A 66 -11.32 8.40 -14.43
C GLU A 66 -10.79 7.85 -13.12
N ASP A 67 -10.71 6.53 -13.07
CA ASP A 67 -10.24 5.80 -11.91
C ASP A 67 -8.72 5.68 -12.00
N LEU A 68 -8.03 6.60 -11.38
CA LEU A 68 -6.57 6.64 -11.45
C LEU A 68 -5.96 5.53 -10.60
N PRO A 69 -4.76 5.08 -10.97
CA PRO A 69 -4.08 4.08 -10.15
C PRO A 69 -3.59 4.69 -8.83
N VAL A 70 -3.72 3.93 -7.77
CA VAL A 70 -3.20 4.30 -6.46
C VAL A 70 -2.27 3.19 -6.02
N ILE A 71 -1.09 3.59 -5.56
CA ILE A 71 -0.07 2.66 -5.10
C ILE A 71 -0.01 2.75 -3.59
N VAL A 72 -0.21 1.62 -2.91
CA VAL A 72 -0.11 1.57 -1.45
C VAL A 72 1.07 0.67 -1.13
N GLU A 73 2.04 1.19 -0.38
CA GLU A 73 3.24 0.46 -0.05
C GLU A 73 3.31 0.23 1.45
N PHE A 74 3.55 -1.01 1.84
CA PHE A 74 3.69 -1.39 3.23
C PHE A 74 5.07 -1.95 3.46
N ILE A 75 5.69 -1.58 4.58
CA ILE A 75 7.03 -2.03 4.90
C ILE A 75 7.01 -2.68 6.27
N ASP A 76 7.59 -3.87 6.35
CA ASP A 76 7.72 -4.60 7.60
C ASP A 76 8.61 -5.81 7.35
N THR A 77 8.66 -6.73 8.31
CA THR A 77 9.30 -8.01 8.10
C THR A 77 8.46 -8.85 7.16
N ARG A 78 9.09 -9.89 6.60
CA ARG A 78 8.37 -10.77 5.70
C ARG A 78 7.16 -11.41 6.37
N ASP A 79 7.35 -11.92 7.58
CA ASP A 79 6.26 -12.63 8.26
C ASP A 79 5.07 -11.72 8.53
N MET A 80 5.33 -10.50 8.95
CA MET A 80 4.24 -9.57 9.21
C MET A 80 3.47 -9.24 7.95
N LEU A 81 4.18 -9.03 6.84
CA LEU A 81 3.52 -8.69 5.59
C LEU A 81 2.77 -9.89 5.00
N GLU A 82 3.29 -11.10 5.18
CA GLU A 82 2.57 -12.28 4.72
C GLU A 82 1.24 -12.44 5.45
N GLN A 83 1.27 -12.26 6.78
CA GLN A 83 0.05 -12.32 7.55
C GLN A 83 -0.92 -11.22 7.18
N PHE A 84 -0.39 -10.02 6.97
CA PHE A 84 -1.23 -8.90 6.58
C PHE A 84 -1.87 -9.14 5.22
N PHE A 85 -1.13 -9.72 4.28
CA PHE A 85 -1.69 -10.00 2.96
C PHE A 85 -2.86 -10.96 3.05
N GLU A 86 -2.77 -11.96 3.91
CA GLU A 86 -3.89 -12.89 4.07
C GLU A 86 -5.15 -12.18 4.54
N ILE A 87 -4.98 -11.13 5.31
CA ILE A 87 -6.12 -10.36 5.80
C ILE A 87 -6.74 -9.52 4.70
N ILE A 88 -5.92 -8.91 3.86
CA ILE A 88 -6.45 -7.98 2.85
C ILE A 88 -6.81 -8.65 1.53
N ASP A 89 -6.28 -9.84 1.26
CA ASP A 89 -6.56 -10.53 0.02
C ASP A 89 -8.06 -10.60 -0.31
N PRO A 90 -8.93 -10.96 0.64
CA PRO A 90 -10.36 -11.08 0.31
C PRO A 90 -11.04 -9.79 -0.14
N VAL A 91 -10.49 -8.62 0.16
CA VAL A 91 -11.11 -7.36 -0.25
C VAL A 91 -10.51 -6.80 -1.54
N LEU A 92 -9.53 -7.50 -2.12
CA LEU A 92 -8.89 -7.05 -3.36
C LEU A 92 -9.53 -7.78 -4.54
N ASP A 93 -10.44 -7.09 -5.23
CA ASP A 93 -11.13 -7.69 -6.37
C ASP A 93 -10.27 -7.67 -7.63
N ASP A 94 -9.49 -6.61 -7.79
CA ASP A 94 -8.58 -6.49 -8.93
C ASP A 94 -7.39 -5.67 -8.50
N GLY A 95 -6.41 -5.58 -9.37
CA GLY A 95 -5.22 -4.82 -9.08
C GLY A 95 -3.97 -5.69 -9.24
N LEU A 96 -2.89 -5.20 -8.68
CA LEU A 96 -1.61 -5.88 -8.75
C LEU A 96 -0.96 -5.81 -7.39
N VAL A 97 -0.44 -6.93 -6.93
CA VAL A 97 0.27 -6.98 -5.65
C VAL A 97 1.65 -7.56 -5.91
N THR A 98 2.67 -6.86 -5.44
CA THR A 98 4.03 -7.35 -5.56
C THR A 98 4.69 -7.36 -4.19
N PHE A 99 5.70 -8.20 -4.06
CA PHE A 99 6.41 -8.42 -2.81
C PHE A 99 7.90 -8.29 -3.10
N GLU A 100 8.60 -7.45 -2.34
CA GLU A 100 9.95 -7.10 -2.69
C GLU A 100 10.83 -7.07 -1.45
N LYS A 101 11.97 -7.73 -1.52
CA LYS A 101 12.94 -7.71 -0.43
C LYS A 101 13.78 -6.46 -0.51
N MET A 102 14.11 -5.88 0.64
CA MET A 102 14.90 -4.66 0.66
C MET A 102 15.78 -4.61 1.90
N HIS A 103 16.77 -3.73 1.86
CA HIS A 103 17.63 -3.49 3.00
C HIS A 103 17.26 -2.14 3.61
N ILE A 104 16.83 -2.17 4.85
CA ILE A 104 16.40 -0.96 5.54
C ILE A 104 17.59 -0.42 6.33
N ARG A 105 18.03 0.78 5.97
CA ARG A 105 19.18 1.40 6.62
C ARG A 105 18.82 2.21 7.84
N MET A 106 17.59 2.69 7.89
CA MET A 106 17.16 3.50 9.00
C MET A 106 15.64 3.42 9.13
N TYR A 107 15.16 3.27 10.35
CA TYR A 107 13.74 3.29 10.65
C TYR A 107 13.59 3.79 12.07
N ARG A 108 13.13 5.03 12.23
CA ARG A 108 12.96 5.60 13.56
C ARG A 108 11.97 6.76 13.51
N GLY A 109 11.33 7.00 14.65
CA GLY A 109 10.32 8.04 14.74
C GLY A 109 10.89 9.40 15.13
N GLY A 110 12.18 9.46 15.39
CA GLY A 110 12.82 10.69 15.79
C GLY A 110 14.06 10.37 16.58
N ARG A 111 14.94 11.34 16.69
CA ARG A 111 16.20 11.10 17.38
C ARG A 111 16.10 11.25 18.89
N SER A 112 14.98 11.75 19.38
CA SER A 112 14.78 11.89 20.81
C SER A 112 14.71 10.55 21.52
N GLY A 113 14.60 9.47 20.77
CA GLY A 113 14.54 8.15 21.35
C GLY A 113 13.16 7.74 21.80
N SER A 114 12.22 8.60 21.62
CA SER A 114 10.86 8.29 21.97
C SER A 114 10.31 7.28 20.98
N ARG A 115 10.19 6.07 21.45
CA ARG A 115 9.75 4.99 20.57
C ARG A 115 8.52 4.40 21.12
N SER A 116 7.74 3.89 20.27
CA SER A 116 6.60 3.15 20.79
C SER A 116 6.00 2.29 19.72
#